data_bd59e778aaac2e6a88c0883229ddcc7f
#
_entry.id   bd59e778aaac2e6a88c0883229ddcc7f
#
_cell.length_a   1.000
_cell.length_b   1.000
_cell.length_c   1.000
_cell.angle_alpha   90.00
_cell.angle_beta   90.00
_cell.angle_gamma   90.00
#
_symmetry.space_group_name_H-M   'P 1'
#
loop_
_entity.id
_entity.type
_entity.pdbx_description
1 polymer ?
#
loop_
_entity_poly.entity_id
_entity_poly.type
_entity_poly.pdbx_seq_one_letter_code
_entity_poly.pdbx_strand_id
1 'polypeptide(L)'
;EYLLSNREELLERELSMIVLSDSKEFETKYRSRLCKLLYTYMNFDDKLEGIDNIREREKIILEEFNIYVNPSYVYLKGKVRISLKNGEQLVIGEAPLALSTEFIKEIAFITVESTRIVTVENLTSFHRINILEDTYIYLAGYHNTEKQALIKRIAKENPDKEWFHFGDIDPDGFYILEHLKYGTGLDITPLLMGIEELEMYKEYCKPLNENDLVKANNLIHKGCYVNVLQYMLQNNCKLEQDIVSLQS
;
A
#
# COMPACT_ATOMS: atom_id res chain seq x y z
N GLU A 1 11.83 1.66 25.86
CA GLU A 1 13.20 2.16 25.57
C GLU A 1 13.81 1.44 24.36
N TYR A 2 13.79 0.09 24.32
CA TYR A 2 14.37 -0.66 23.18
C TYR A 2 13.84 -0.20 21.83
N LEU A 3 12.52 -0.12 21.65
CA LEU A 3 11.87 0.34 20.40
C LEU A 3 12.31 1.72 19.96
N LEU A 4 12.44 2.67 20.88
CA LEU A 4 12.82 4.05 20.54
C LEU A 4 14.26 4.16 20.05
N SER A 5 15.11 3.20 20.39
CA SER A 5 16.51 3.13 19.93
C SER A 5 16.74 2.20 18.75
N ASN A 6 15.74 1.34 18.42
CA ASN A 6 15.86 0.39 17.32
C ASN A 6 15.96 1.10 15.97
N ARG A 7 16.93 0.70 15.14
CA ARG A 7 17.15 1.21 13.77
C ARG A 7 17.16 0.10 12.73
N GLU A 8 17.06 -1.15 13.19
CA GLU A 8 17.10 -2.32 12.34
C GLU A 8 15.70 -2.91 12.19
N GLU A 9 15.44 -3.53 11.04
CA GLU A 9 14.22 -4.31 10.83
C GLU A 9 14.24 -5.53 11.75
N LEU A 10 13.21 -5.70 12.54
CA LEU A 10 13.00 -6.86 13.41
C LEU A 10 11.61 -7.44 13.17
N LEU A 11 11.52 -8.74 13.18
CA LEU A 11 10.23 -9.40 13.26
C LEU A 11 9.68 -9.32 14.69
N GLU A 12 8.36 -9.25 14.80
CA GLU A 12 7.67 -9.19 16.10
C GLU A 12 8.08 -10.33 17.04
N ARG A 13 8.33 -11.53 16.48
CA ARG A 13 8.82 -12.68 17.23
C ARG A 13 10.26 -12.51 17.70
N GLU A 14 11.10 -11.86 16.91
CA GLU A 14 12.49 -11.55 17.30
C GLU A 14 12.50 -10.52 18.43
N LEU A 15 11.70 -9.45 18.30
CA LEU A 15 11.50 -8.49 19.39
C LEU A 15 11.05 -9.20 20.67
N SER A 16 10.06 -10.10 20.56
CA SER A 16 9.54 -10.86 21.70
C SER A 16 10.62 -11.71 22.36
N MET A 17 11.47 -12.38 21.57
CA MET A 17 12.59 -13.16 22.11
C MET A 17 13.65 -12.28 22.79
N ILE A 18 14.02 -11.15 22.19
CA ILE A 18 15.04 -10.24 22.70
C ILE A 18 14.60 -9.62 24.02
N VAL A 19 13.33 -9.19 24.14
CA VAL A 19 12.86 -8.40 25.27
C VAL A 19 12.23 -9.26 26.37
N LEU A 20 11.57 -10.37 25.99
CA LEU A 20 10.72 -11.18 26.87
C LEU A 20 11.19 -12.62 27.00
N SER A 21 12.16 -13.06 26.20
CA SER A 21 12.63 -14.46 26.12
C SER A 21 11.54 -15.48 25.77
N ASP A 22 10.47 -15.04 25.14
CA ASP A 22 9.35 -15.86 24.64
C ASP A 22 8.88 -15.33 23.29
N SER A 23 8.77 -16.21 22.29
CA SER A 23 8.50 -15.80 20.89
C SER A 23 7.09 -15.29 20.61
N LYS A 24 6.13 -15.50 21.53
CA LYS A 24 4.72 -15.15 21.34
C LYS A 24 4.17 -14.19 22.39
N GLU A 25 4.91 -13.96 23.46
CA GLU A 25 4.41 -13.18 24.60
C GLU A 25 4.12 -11.72 24.23
N PHE A 26 4.93 -11.13 23.37
CA PHE A 26 4.69 -9.78 22.88
C PHE A 26 3.35 -9.69 22.13
N GLU A 27 3.14 -10.54 21.13
CA GLU A 27 1.91 -10.57 20.33
C GLU A 27 0.66 -10.74 21.21
N THR A 28 0.71 -11.67 22.15
CA THR A 28 -0.48 -12.07 22.94
C THR A 28 -0.80 -11.16 24.11
N LYS A 29 0.21 -10.52 24.72
CA LYS A 29 0.04 -9.77 25.98
C LYS A 29 0.35 -8.28 25.87
N TYR A 30 1.30 -7.90 25.04
CA TYR A 30 1.88 -6.56 25.09
C TYR A 30 1.63 -5.70 23.84
N ARG A 31 1.42 -6.28 22.66
CA ARG A 31 1.22 -5.54 21.40
C ARG A 31 0.20 -4.41 21.55
N SER A 32 -1.04 -4.73 21.85
CA SER A 32 -2.12 -3.74 21.93
C SER A 32 -1.90 -2.70 23.01
N ARG A 33 -1.29 -3.09 24.14
CA ARG A 33 -0.98 -2.16 25.22
C ARG A 33 0.11 -1.18 24.82
N LEU A 34 1.16 -1.68 24.15
CA LEU A 34 2.25 -0.85 23.65
C LEU A 34 1.77 0.10 22.58
N CYS A 35 1.04 -0.39 21.58
CA CYS A 35 0.50 0.43 20.49
C CYS A 35 -0.43 1.53 21.03
N LYS A 36 -1.28 1.23 22.01
CA LYS A 36 -2.10 2.24 22.68
C LYS A 36 -1.26 3.31 23.39
N LEU A 37 -0.18 2.89 24.08
CA LEU A 37 0.74 3.81 24.74
C LEU A 37 1.41 4.73 23.69
N LEU A 38 1.96 4.15 22.63
CA LEU A 38 2.63 4.90 21.56
C LEU A 38 1.66 5.90 20.91
N TYR A 39 0.44 5.47 20.58
CA TYR A 39 -0.59 6.33 20.02
C TYR A 39 -0.95 7.51 20.97
N THR A 40 -0.95 7.29 22.27
CA THR A 40 -1.29 8.34 23.25
C THR A 40 -0.22 9.42 23.35
N TYR A 41 1.05 9.06 23.22
CA TYR A 41 2.19 9.96 23.44
C TYR A 41 2.89 10.43 22.18
N MET A 42 2.53 9.89 21.02
CA MET A 42 3.10 10.23 19.72
C MET A 42 1.99 10.53 18.72
N ASN A 43 2.28 11.39 17.75
CA ASN A 43 1.29 11.75 16.74
C ASN A 43 1.31 10.73 15.59
N PHE A 44 0.19 10.00 15.43
CA PHE A 44 -0.07 9.08 14.33
C PHE A 44 -1.34 9.44 13.55
N ASP A 45 -1.96 10.57 13.85
CA ASP A 45 -3.30 10.90 13.32
C ASP A 45 -3.33 10.87 11.79
N ASP A 46 -2.35 11.50 11.14
CA ASP A 46 -2.27 11.53 9.68
C ASP A 46 -2.05 10.14 9.05
N LYS A 47 -1.33 9.25 9.76
CA LYS A 47 -1.01 7.90 9.28
C LYS A 47 -2.12 6.88 9.52
N LEU A 48 -2.97 7.15 10.47
CA LEU A 48 -4.06 6.25 10.88
C LEU A 48 -5.43 6.77 10.46
N GLU A 49 -5.48 7.89 9.74
CA GLU A 49 -6.72 8.43 9.22
C GLU A 49 -7.39 7.44 8.27
N GLY A 50 -8.67 7.20 8.47
CA GLY A 50 -9.44 6.27 7.65
C GLY A 50 -9.23 4.78 7.95
N ILE A 51 -8.32 4.41 8.85
CA ILE A 51 -8.04 3.01 9.20
C ILE A 51 -8.81 2.61 10.45
N ASP A 52 -9.86 1.79 10.30
CA ASP A 52 -10.71 1.35 11.40
C ASP A 52 -10.24 0.03 12.02
N ASN A 53 -9.56 -0.80 11.24
CA ASN A 53 -9.09 -2.11 11.72
C ASN A 53 -7.98 -1.94 12.77
N ILE A 54 -8.26 -2.37 14.00
CA ILE A 54 -7.32 -2.24 15.13
C ILE A 54 -5.98 -2.94 14.83
N ARG A 55 -6.00 -4.12 14.22
CA ARG A 55 -4.76 -4.86 13.90
C ARG A 55 -3.92 -4.14 12.84
N GLU A 56 -4.58 -3.53 11.86
CA GLU A 56 -3.88 -2.75 10.84
C GLU A 56 -3.28 -1.47 11.43
N ARG A 57 -4.01 -0.78 12.33
CA ARG A 57 -3.47 0.37 13.10
C ARG A 57 -2.25 -0.03 13.94
N GLU A 58 -2.34 -1.14 14.68
CA GLU A 58 -1.22 -1.65 15.48
C GLU A 58 -0.01 -1.99 14.61
N LYS A 59 -0.24 -2.61 13.46
CA LYS A 59 0.81 -2.93 12.49
C LYS A 59 1.52 -1.66 12.01
N ILE A 60 0.79 -0.65 11.57
CA ILE A 60 1.35 0.62 11.10
C ILE A 60 2.15 1.30 12.22
N ILE A 61 1.63 1.32 13.45
CA ILE A 61 2.36 1.89 14.59
C ILE A 61 3.69 1.16 14.83
N LEU A 62 3.71 -0.18 14.78
CA LEU A 62 4.92 -0.97 15.00
C LEU A 62 5.94 -0.81 13.86
N GLU A 63 5.49 -0.73 12.63
CA GLU A 63 6.33 -0.51 11.44
C GLU A 63 7.09 0.83 11.50
N GLU A 64 6.55 1.86 12.17
CA GLU A 64 7.28 3.11 12.42
C GLU A 64 8.52 2.93 13.31
N PHE A 65 8.59 1.83 14.03
CA PHE A 65 9.74 1.43 14.85
C PHE A 65 10.52 0.28 14.22
N ASN A 66 10.32 0.02 12.93
CA ASN A 66 10.92 -1.09 12.18
C ASN A 66 10.59 -2.48 12.76
N ILE A 67 9.39 -2.65 13.34
CA ILE A 67 8.90 -3.93 13.83
C ILE A 67 7.82 -4.46 12.89
N TYR A 68 8.06 -5.62 12.30
CA TYR A 68 7.20 -6.25 11.29
C TYR A 68 6.64 -7.58 11.77
N VAL A 69 5.42 -7.88 11.40
CA VAL A 69 4.77 -9.18 11.71
C VAL A 69 5.41 -10.29 10.90
N ASN A 70 5.72 -10.03 9.65
CA ASN A 70 6.35 -10.96 8.71
C ASN A 70 7.41 -10.21 7.89
N PRO A 71 8.38 -10.93 7.30
CA PRO A 71 9.31 -10.33 6.36
C PRO A 71 8.56 -9.56 5.26
N SER A 72 9.02 -8.36 4.97
CA SER A 72 8.41 -7.53 3.95
C SER A 72 8.91 -7.92 2.56
N TYR A 73 7.97 -8.10 1.63
CA TYR A 73 8.26 -8.32 0.22
C TYR A 73 7.56 -7.27 -0.62
N VAL A 74 8.25 -6.79 -1.65
CA VAL A 74 7.64 -5.96 -2.69
C VAL A 74 7.54 -6.78 -3.96
N TYR A 75 6.34 -6.92 -4.49
CA TYR A 75 6.10 -7.62 -5.74
C TYR A 75 6.10 -6.62 -6.90
N LEU A 76 6.87 -6.95 -7.91
CA LEU A 76 6.99 -6.18 -9.14
C LEU A 76 6.70 -7.09 -10.34
N LYS A 77 6.09 -6.54 -11.38
CA LYS A 77 6.02 -7.13 -12.73
C LYS A 77 6.03 -6.04 -13.78
N GLY A 78 6.41 -6.38 -15.01
CA GLY A 78 6.54 -5.46 -16.13
C GLY A 78 7.99 -5.26 -16.53
N LYS A 79 8.25 -4.29 -17.39
CA LYS A 79 9.58 -4.07 -17.99
C LYS A 79 10.50 -3.29 -17.03
N VAL A 80 11.12 -4.01 -16.10
CA VAL A 80 12.03 -3.43 -15.08
C VAL A 80 13.39 -4.10 -15.16
N ARG A 81 14.44 -3.28 -15.15
CA ARG A 81 15.84 -3.74 -15.05
C ARG A 81 16.44 -3.28 -13.73
N ILE A 82 16.96 -4.21 -12.97
CA ILE A 82 17.61 -3.96 -11.69
C ILE A 82 19.11 -4.23 -11.84
N SER A 83 19.94 -3.25 -11.56
CA SER A 83 21.39 -3.39 -11.46
C SER A 83 21.76 -3.56 -9.99
N LEU A 84 22.54 -4.59 -9.67
CA LEU A 84 23.02 -4.87 -8.32
C LEU A 84 24.38 -4.23 -8.05
N LYS A 85 24.73 -4.04 -6.79
CA LYS A 85 26.02 -3.47 -6.34
C LYS A 85 27.21 -4.31 -6.78
N ASN A 86 27.02 -5.62 -6.95
CA ASN A 86 28.07 -6.55 -7.45
C ASN A 86 28.25 -6.49 -8.98
N GLY A 87 27.46 -5.67 -9.69
CA GLY A 87 27.52 -5.54 -11.15
C GLY A 87 26.59 -6.47 -11.92
N GLU A 88 25.91 -7.38 -11.25
CA GLU A 88 24.90 -8.26 -11.88
C GLU A 88 23.65 -7.48 -12.26
N GLN A 89 22.90 -7.99 -13.24
CA GLN A 89 21.63 -7.42 -13.67
C GLN A 89 20.52 -8.46 -13.61
N LEU A 90 19.37 -8.01 -13.11
CA LEU A 90 18.13 -8.77 -13.11
C LEU A 90 17.10 -8.04 -14.00
N VAL A 91 16.48 -8.78 -14.92
CA VAL A 91 15.39 -8.26 -15.76
C VAL A 91 14.10 -8.90 -15.29
N ILE A 92 13.13 -8.05 -14.94
CA ILE A 92 11.76 -8.45 -14.60
C ILE A 92 10.92 -8.29 -15.85
N GLY A 93 10.07 -9.25 -16.12
CA GLY A 93 9.11 -9.27 -17.23
C GLY A 93 7.67 -9.32 -16.72
N GLU A 94 6.80 -9.95 -17.47
CA GLU A 94 5.37 -10.09 -17.14
C GLU A 94 5.12 -10.97 -15.91
N ALA A 95 6.02 -11.92 -15.63
CA ALA A 95 5.91 -12.76 -14.44
C ALA A 95 6.27 -11.96 -13.18
N PRO A 96 5.41 -11.99 -12.14
CA PRO A 96 5.68 -11.31 -10.89
C PRO A 96 6.95 -11.81 -10.19
N LEU A 97 7.75 -10.88 -9.65
CA LEU A 97 8.90 -11.17 -8.81
C LEU A 97 8.70 -10.52 -7.43
N ALA A 98 8.95 -11.29 -6.38
CA ALA A 98 8.97 -10.81 -5.00
C ALA A 98 10.41 -10.43 -4.59
N LEU A 99 10.63 -9.19 -4.24
CA LEU A 99 11.89 -8.67 -3.73
C LEU A 99 11.84 -8.59 -2.20
N SER A 100 12.75 -9.27 -1.51
CA SER A 100 12.89 -9.11 -0.06
C SER A 100 13.59 -7.78 0.28
N THR A 101 13.43 -7.32 1.51
CA THR A 101 14.11 -6.11 2.01
C THR A 101 15.62 -6.23 1.88
N GLU A 102 16.20 -7.41 2.16
CA GLU A 102 17.64 -7.67 2.02
C GLU A 102 18.08 -7.53 0.56
N PHE A 103 17.29 -8.07 -0.38
CA PHE A 103 17.60 -7.93 -1.80
C PHE A 103 17.52 -6.47 -2.25
N ILE A 104 16.53 -5.71 -1.76
CA ILE A 104 16.37 -4.28 -2.07
C ILE A 104 17.60 -3.47 -1.63
N LYS A 105 18.24 -3.84 -0.52
CA LYS A 105 19.48 -3.22 -0.04
C LYS A 105 20.67 -3.44 -0.99
N GLU A 106 20.68 -4.54 -1.75
CA GLU A 106 21.73 -4.85 -2.73
C GLU A 106 21.52 -4.18 -4.10
N ILE A 107 20.39 -3.54 -4.32
CA ILE A 107 20.12 -2.83 -5.57
C ILE A 107 21.01 -1.58 -5.66
N ALA A 108 21.72 -1.42 -6.77
CA ALA A 108 22.46 -0.21 -7.11
C ALA A 108 21.56 0.79 -7.85
N PHE A 109 20.76 0.33 -8.83
CA PHE A 109 19.89 1.19 -9.65
C PHE A 109 18.70 0.40 -10.21
N ILE A 110 17.55 1.06 -10.37
CA ILE A 110 16.32 0.50 -10.95
C ILE A 110 15.95 1.31 -12.18
N THR A 111 15.88 0.67 -13.33
CA THR A 111 15.39 1.26 -14.59
C THR A 111 14.03 0.70 -14.91
N VAL A 112 13.03 1.56 -15.04
CA VAL A 112 11.69 1.21 -15.54
C VAL A 112 11.62 1.56 -17.02
N GLU A 113 11.36 0.56 -17.88
CA GLU A 113 11.34 0.76 -19.34
C GLU A 113 9.93 1.17 -19.83
N SER A 114 8.87 0.91 -19.05
CA SER A 114 7.51 1.37 -19.36
C SER A 114 7.37 2.89 -19.17
N THR A 115 6.34 3.48 -19.77
CA THR A 115 5.98 4.89 -19.55
C THR A 115 5.23 5.10 -18.26
N ARG A 116 4.43 4.09 -17.85
CA ARG A 116 3.55 4.15 -16.68
C ARG A 116 3.97 3.15 -15.62
N ILE A 117 3.81 3.58 -14.35
CA ILE A 117 3.96 2.73 -13.17
C ILE A 117 2.63 2.72 -12.43
N VAL A 118 2.09 1.53 -12.21
CA VAL A 118 0.79 1.32 -11.57
C VAL A 118 0.96 0.62 -10.24
N THR A 119 0.59 1.25 -9.16
CA THR A 119 0.46 0.60 -7.86
C THR A 119 -0.88 -0.12 -7.78
N VAL A 120 -0.90 -1.34 -7.27
CA VAL A 120 -2.09 -2.19 -7.21
C VAL A 120 -2.36 -2.63 -5.78
N GLU A 121 -3.59 -2.50 -5.32
CA GLU A 121 -3.98 -2.78 -3.94
C GLU A 121 -4.09 -4.27 -3.66
N ASN A 122 -4.83 -5.03 -4.49
CA ASN A 122 -5.16 -6.42 -4.28
C ASN A 122 -4.24 -7.37 -5.04
N LEU A 123 -3.83 -8.48 -4.39
CA LEU A 123 -2.93 -9.46 -5.00
C LEU A 123 -3.55 -10.15 -6.20
N THR A 124 -4.83 -10.48 -6.15
CA THR A 124 -5.56 -11.11 -7.25
C THR A 124 -5.54 -10.21 -8.48
N SER A 125 -5.88 -8.93 -8.29
CA SER A 125 -5.88 -7.93 -9.35
C SER A 125 -4.46 -7.67 -9.88
N PHE A 126 -3.44 -7.61 -9.01
CA PHE A 126 -2.05 -7.49 -9.42
C PHE A 126 -1.60 -8.63 -10.34
N HIS A 127 -2.03 -9.88 -10.08
CA HIS A 127 -1.71 -11.01 -10.95
C HIS A 127 -2.45 -10.98 -12.29
N ARG A 128 -3.68 -10.45 -12.30
CA ARG A 128 -4.55 -10.47 -13.49
C ARG A 128 -4.36 -9.28 -14.41
N ILE A 129 -4.23 -8.07 -13.86
CA ILE A 129 -4.07 -6.86 -14.68
C ILE A 129 -2.83 -6.99 -15.55
N ASN A 130 -2.99 -6.82 -16.84
CA ASN A 130 -1.90 -6.89 -17.80
C ASN A 130 -2.16 -5.94 -18.97
N ILE A 131 -2.19 -4.65 -18.68
CA ILE A 131 -2.13 -3.64 -19.74
C ILE A 131 -0.69 -3.66 -20.23
N LEU A 132 -0.51 -4.12 -21.46
CA LEU A 132 0.80 -4.24 -22.09
C LEU A 132 1.54 -2.91 -22.00
N GLU A 133 2.80 -2.96 -21.54
CA GLU A 133 3.72 -1.83 -21.41
C GLU A 133 3.70 -1.09 -20.06
N ASP A 134 2.88 -1.49 -19.09
CA ASP A 134 2.94 -0.92 -17.75
C ASP A 134 3.87 -1.72 -16.82
N THR A 135 4.38 -1.04 -15.81
CA THR A 135 5.06 -1.68 -14.67
C THR A 135 4.13 -1.63 -13.46
N TYR A 136 4.00 -2.74 -12.76
CA TYR A 136 3.08 -2.89 -11.64
C TYR A 136 3.83 -3.15 -10.33
N ILE A 137 3.36 -2.50 -9.26
CA ILE A 137 3.86 -2.67 -7.89
C ILE A 137 2.68 -3.04 -6.99
N TYR A 138 2.74 -4.21 -6.33
CA TYR A 138 1.71 -4.62 -5.39
C TYR A 138 1.92 -4.00 -4.01
N LEU A 139 0.88 -3.38 -3.45
CA LEU A 139 0.93 -2.65 -2.18
C LEU A 139 0.50 -3.48 -0.96
N ALA A 140 -0.44 -4.43 -1.12
CA ALA A 140 -1.09 -5.13 -0.02
C ALA A 140 -1.90 -4.19 0.92
N GLY A 141 -2.77 -3.37 0.34
CA GLY A 141 -3.54 -2.39 1.10
C GLY A 141 -2.70 -1.21 1.60
N TYR A 142 -2.87 -0.81 2.85
CA TYR A 142 -2.04 0.23 3.45
C TYR A 142 -0.57 -0.20 3.48
N HIS A 143 0.27 0.59 2.85
CA HIS A 143 1.67 0.26 2.57
C HIS A 143 2.60 0.80 3.67
N ASN A 144 3.62 0.01 3.98
CA ASN A 144 4.61 0.34 5.01
C ASN A 144 5.69 1.31 4.51
N THR A 145 6.50 1.79 5.44
CA THR A 145 7.60 2.74 5.21
C THR A 145 8.60 2.22 4.18
N GLU A 146 8.89 0.92 4.14
CA GLU A 146 9.84 0.33 3.20
C GLU A 146 9.33 0.31 1.77
N LYS A 147 8.05 -0.03 1.57
CA LYS A 147 7.41 0.05 0.25
C LYS A 147 7.39 1.49 -0.25
N GLN A 148 7.04 2.44 0.61
CA GLN A 148 7.12 3.86 0.29
C GLN A 148 8.54 4.30 -0.08
N ALA A 149 9.56 3.83 0.66
CA ALA A 149 10.96 4.15 0.38
C ALA A 149 11.41 3.60 -0.99
N LEU A 150 11.00 2.36 -1.33
CA LEU A 150 11.27 1.79 -2.65
C LEU A 150 10.56 2.55 -3.77
N ILE A 151 9.28 2.92 -3.58
CA ILE A 151 8.52 3.72 -4.55
C ILE A 151 9.18 5.08 -4.78
N LYS A 152 9.56 5.80 -3.71
CA LYS A 152 10.30 7.06 -3.81
C LYS A 152 11.61 6.91 -4.56
N ARG A 153 12.33 5.81 -4.32
CA ARG A 153 13.58 5.49 -5.01
C ARG A 153 13.34 5.26 -6.50
N ILE A 154 12.35 4.42 -6.86
CA ILE A 154 11.97 4.18 -8.25
C ILE A 154 11.61 5.50 -8.95
N ALA A 155 10.82 6.36 -8.31
CA ALA A 155 10.44 7.64 -8.87
C ALA A 155 11.64 8.59 -9.07
N LYS A 156 12.55 8.63 -8.11
CA LYS A 156 13.78 9.44 -8.21
C LYS A 156 14.71 8.96 -9.35
N GLU A 157 14.81 7.64 -9.51
CA GLU A 157 15.67 7.03 -10.54
C GLU A 157 15.01 7.04 -11.93
N ASN A 158 13.68 7.26 -12.01
CA ASN A 158 12.88 7.30 -13.24
C ASN A 158 11.92 8.49 -13.23
N PRO A 159 12.41 9.74 -13.32
CA PRO A 159 11.61 10.95 -13.10
C PRO A 159 10.62 11.28 -14.23
N ASP A 160 10.75 10.60 -15.36
CA ASP A 160 9.92 10.77 -16.57
C ASP A 160 8.66 9.88 -16.58
N LYS A 161 8.45 9.07 -15.53
CA LYS A 161 7.33 8.12 -15.48
C LYS A 161 6.07 8.73 -14.87
N GLU A 162 4.93 8.33 -15.43
CA GLU A 162 3.61 8.67 -14.90
C GLU A 162 3.19 7.61 -13.86
N TRP A 163 2.58 8.07 -12.76
CA TRP A 163 2.19 7.20 -11.68
C TRP A 163 0.68 7.06 -11.58
N PHE A 164 0.23 5.82 -11.47
CA PHE A 164 -1.16 5.47 -11.32
C PHE A 164 -1.38 4.54 -10.13
N HIS A 165 -2.60 4.53 -9.64
CA HIS A 165 -3.06 3.59 -8.61
C HIS A 165 -4.32 2.89 -9.08
N PHE A 166 -4.35 1.58 -8.92
CA PHE A 166 -5.50 0.74 -9.16
C PHE A 166 -5.89 0.07 -7.85
N GLY A 167 -7.04 0.42 -7.30
CA GLY A 167 -7.59 -0.04 -6.02
C GLY A 167 -9.08 -0.30 -6.09
N ASP A 168 -9.68 -0.68 -4.97
CA ASP A 168 -11.12 -0.81 -4.85
C ASP A 168 -11.82 0.54 -5.10
N ILE A 169 -12.97 0.52 -5.76
CA ILE A 169 -13.76 1.73 -5.96
C ILE A 169 -14.70 1.87 -4.76
N ASP A 170 -14.09 2.22 -3.65
CA ASP A 170 -14.75 2.51 -2.38
C ASP A 170 -13.99 3.60 -1.61
N PRO A 171 -14.58 4.17 -0.54
CA PRO A 171 -13.89 5.21 0.21
C PRO A 171 -12.55 4.78 0.82
N ASP A 172 -12.37 3.48 1.16
CA ASP A 172 -11.10 2.97 1.69
C ASP A 172 -10.00 2.95 0.61
N GLY A 173 -10.30 2.49 -0.60
CA GLY A 173 -9.36 2.52 -1.72
C GLY A 173 -8.88 3.93 -2.03
N PHE A 174 -9.75 4.94 -1.94
CA PHE A 174 -9.35 6.35 -2.08
C PHE A 174 -8.51 6.85 -0.91
N TYR A 175 -8.76 6.39 0.33
CA TYR A 175 -7.87 6.68 1.46
C TYR A 175 -6.50 6.04 1.29
N ILE A 176 -6.41 4.81 0.80
CA ILE A 176 -5.15 4.13 0.49
C ILE A 176 -4.34 4.93 -0.54
N LEU A 177 -5.00 5.43 -1.58
CA LEU A 177 -4.38 6.30 -2.58
C LEU A 177 -3.87 7.61 -1.97
N GLU A 178 -4.68 8.31 -1.16
CA GLU A 178 -4.24 9.55 -0.49
C GLU A 178 -3.08 9.29 0.47
N HIS A 179 -3.11 8.19 1.21
CA HIS A 179 -2.01 7.78 2.08
C HIS A 179 -0.72 7.51 1.28
N LEU A 180 -0.85 6.90 0.09
CA LEU A 180 0.27 6.68 -0.82
C LEU A 180 0.85 8.00 -1.33
N LYS A 181 0.00 8.93 -1.78
CA LYS A 181 0.41 10.27 -2.23
C LYS A 181 1.13 11.03 -1.13
N TYR A 182 0.55 11.07 0.07
CA TYR A 182 1.15 11.72 1.24
C TYR A 182 2.50 11.09 1.61
N GLY A 183 2.53 9.75 1.73
CA GLY A 183 3.73 9.02 2.14
C GLY A 183 4.87 9.09 1.13
N THR A 184 4.58 9.19 -0.16
CA THR A 184 5.59 9.22 -1.22
C THR A 184 5.91 10.63 -1.73
N GLY A 185 4.98 11.57 -1.62
CA GLY A 185 5.07 12.90 -2.22
C GLY A 185 4.89 12.91 -3.73
N LEU A 186 4.37 11.81 -4.32
CA LEU A 186 4.16 11.67 -5.76
C LEU A 186 2.75 12.10 -6.16
N ASP A 187 2.63 12.64 -7.37
CA ASP A 187 1.34 12.84 -8.02
C ASP A 187 0.91 11.51 -8.66
N ILE A 188 -0.10 10.87 -8.06
CA ILE A 188 -0.58 9.55 -8.46
C ILE A 188 -2.05 9.67 -8.86
N THR A 189 -2.39 9.24 -10.07
CA THR A 189 -3.73 9.31 -10.62
C THR A 189 -4.48 7.98 -10.41
N PRO A 190 -5.75 7.97 -9.98
CA PRO A 190 -6.54 6.75 -9.94
C PRO A 190 -6.73 6.19 -11.36
N LEU A 191 -6.54 4.88 -11.52
CA LEU A 191 -6.68 4.15 -12.77
C LEU A 191 -7.86 3.18 -12.66
N LEU A 192 -8.82 3.26 -13.54
CA LEU A 192 -10.01 2.40 -13.54
C LEU A 192 -10.76 2.44 -12.18
N MET A 193 -10.80 3.62 -11.56
CA MET A 193 -11.49 3.86 -10.29
C MET A 193 -12.51 5.00 -10.43
N GLY A 194 -13.21 5.05 -11.54
CA GLY A 194 -14.13 6.13 -11.89
C GLY A 194 -15.60 5.74 -11.86
N ILE A 195 -16.44 6.69 -12.28
CA ILE A 195 -17.89 6.47 -12.45
C ILE A 195 -18.16 5.49 -13.58
N GLU A 196 -17.32 5.48 -14.60
CA GLU A 196 -17.46 4.60 -15.77
C GLU A 196 -17.42 3.12 -15.35
N GLU A 197 -16.51 2.74 -14.47
CA GLU A 197 -16.42 1.39 -13.93
C GLU A 197 -17.62 1.04 -13.07
N LEU A 198 -18.08 1.96 -12.21
CA LEU A 198 -19.28 1.76 -11.40
C LEU A 198 -20.55 1.55 -12.25
N GLU A 199 -20.66 2.23 -13.38
CA GLU A 199 -21.78 2.06 -14.32
C GLU A 199 -21.63 0.76 -15.14
N MET A 200 -20.43 0.49 -15.64
CA MET A 200 -20.15 -0.70 -16.46
C MET A 200 -20.38 -2.00 -15.71
N TYR A 201 -19.99 -2.03 -14.42
CA TYR A 201 -20.07 -3.21 -13.56
C TYR A 201 -21.16 -3.08 -12.48
N LYS A 202 -22.22 -2.33 -12.76
CA LYS A 202 -23.30 -2.02 -11.80
C LYS A 202 -23.91 -3.25 -11.14
N GLU A 203 -24.00 -4.36 -11.84
CA GLU A 203 -24.56 -5.63 -11.31
C GLU A 203 -23.71 -6.26 -10.21
N TYR A 204 -22.42 -5.89 -10.12
CA TYR A 204 -21.47 -6.36 -9.09
C TYR A 204 -21.30 -5.37 -7.95
N CYS A 205 -21.92 -4.20 -8.03
CA CYS A 205 -21.82 -3.20 -6.99
C CYS A 205 -22.45 -3.67 -5.68
N LYS A 206 -21.78 -3.35 -4.59
CA LYS A 206 -22.25 -3.59 -3.22
C LYS A 206 -22.77 -2.27 -2.61
N PRO A 207 -23.70 -2.34 -1.66
CA PRO A 207 -24.15 -1.14 -0.93
C PRO A 207 -23.01 -0.62 -0.02
N LEU A 208 -23.02 0.69 0.21
CA LEU A 208 -22.17 1.36 1.20
C LEU A 208 -22.62 1.01 2.62
N ASN A 209 -21.67 0.84 3.52
CA ASN A 209 -21.92 0.71 4.96
C ASN A 209 -21.79 2.08 5.67
N GLU A 210 -22.07 2.14 6.99
CA GLU A 210 -21.99 3.38 7.76
C GLU A 210 -20.59 4.01 7.74
N ASN A 211 -19.53 3.21 7.82
CA ASN A 211 -18.15 3.70 7.75
C ASN A 211 -17.82 4.28 6.37
N ASP A 212 -18.28 3.62 5.30
CA ASP A 212 -18.12 4.14 3.94
C ASP A 212 -18.74 5.53 3.80
N LEU A 213 -19.95 5.74 4.37
CA LEU A 213 -20.61 7.04 4.33
C LEU A 213 -19.81 8.14 5.04
N VAL A 214 -19.27 7.83 6.21
CA VAL A 214 -18.42 8.77 6.97
C VAL A 214 -17.15 9.10 6.19
N LYS A 215 -16.45 8.09 5.69
CA LYS A 215 -15.20 8.24 4.94
C LYS A 215 -15.39 9.01 3.64
N ALA A 216 -16.43 8.70 2.87
CA ALA A 216 -16.76 9.41 1.64
C ALA A 216 -17.00 10.90 1.91
N ASN A 217 -17.81 11.24 2.93
CA ASN A 217 -18.05 12.63 3.29
C ASN A 217 -16.77 13.36 3.71
N ASN A 218 -15.88 12.71 4.48
CA ASN A 218 -14.61 13.32 4.89
C ASN A 218 -13.71 13.63 3.68
N LEU A 219 -13.60 12.71 2.72
CA LEU A 219 -12.83 12.94 1.48
C LEU A 219 -13.45 14.07 0.63
N ILE A 220 -14.77 14.12 0.51
CA ILE A 220 -15.49 15.18 -0.19
C ILE A 220 -15.21 16.54 0.48
N HIS A 221 -15.26 16.62 1.81
CA HIS A 221 -14.92 17.85 2.55
C HIS A 221 -13.48 18.32 2.32
N LYS A 222 -12.55 17.41 2.09
CA LYS A 222 -11.16 17.69 1.70
C LYS A 222 -11.02 18.09 0.22
N GLY A 223 -12.08 17.99 -0.58
CA GLY A 223 -12.06 18.23 -2.02
C GLY A 223 -11.47 17.08 -2.84
N CYS A 224 -11.30 15.89 -2.24
CA CYS A 224 -10.72 14.71 -2.89
C CYS A 224 -11.82 13.87 -3.57
N TYR A 225 -11.62 13.49 -4.83
CA TYR A 225 -12.48 12.55 -5.59
C TYR A 225 -13.97 12.85 -5.55
N VAL A 226 -14.34 14.14 -5.46
CA VAL A 226 -15.70 14.62 -5.19
C VAL A 226 -16.76 13.98 -6.09
N ASN A 227 -16.50 13.94 -7.41
CA ASN A 227 -17.48 13.46 -8.38
C ASN A 227 -17.80 11.96 -8.18
N VAL A 228 -16.80 11.10 -8.06
CA VAL A 228 -17.00 9.66 -7.91
C VAL A 228 -17.61 9.32 -6.54
N LEU A 229 -17.16 9.99 -5.47
CA LEU A 229 -17.69 9.76 -4.14
C LEU A 229 -19.16 10.26 -4.01
N GLN A 230 -19.52 11.37 -4.63
CA GLN A 230 -20.90 11.81 -4.70
C GLN A 230 -21.78 10.83 -5.50
N TYR A 231 -21.28 10.32 -6.62
CA TYR A 231 -21.97 9.27 -7.37
C TYR A 231 -22.23 8.03 -6.53
N MET A 232 -21.19 7.55 -5.80
CA MET A 232 -21.30 6.42 -4.88
C MET A 232 -22.36 6.65 -3.79
N LEU A 233 -22.37 7.82 -3.16
CA LEU A 233 -23.36 8.18 -2.14
C LEU A 233 -24.78 8.23 -2.71
N GLN A 234 -24.97 8.83 -3.89
CA GLN A 234 -26.28 8.95 -4.54
C GLN A 234 -26.86 7.61 -4.99
N ASN A 235 -26.00 6.71 -5.45
CA ASN A 235 -26.41 5.40 -5.98
C ASN A 235 -26.27 4.27 -4.95
N ASN A 236 -25.78 4.55 -3.74
CA ASN A 236 -25.49 3.58 -2.70
C ASN A 236 -24.68 2.39 -3.23
N CYS A 237 -23.55 2.68 -3.88
CA CYS A 237 -22.76 1.66 -4.59
C CYS A 237 -21.25 1.81 -4.36
N LYS A 238 -20.58 0.69 -4.26
CA LYS A 238 -19.12 0.54 -4.30
C LYS A 238 -18.75 -0.73 -5.05
N LEU A 239 -17.52 -0.84 -5.54
CA LEU A 239 -17.10 -1.94 -6.40
C LEU A 239 -15.71 -2.44 -6.01
N GLU A 240 -15.57 -3.75 -5.92
CA GLU A 240 -14.28 -4.42 -5.69
C GLU A 240 -13.42 -4.38 -6.97
N GLN A 241 -12.17 -4.08 -6.84
CA GLN A 241 -11.16 -4.02 -7.89
C GLN A 241 -11.09 -5.32 -8.71
N ASP A 242 -11.30 -6.46 -8.07
CA ASP A 242 -11.19 -7.78 -8.69
C ASP A 242 -12.13 -7.96 -9.89
N ILE A 243 -13.32 -7.37 -9.86
CA ILE A 243 -14.27 -7.42 -10.97
C ILE A 243 -13.73 -6.69 -12.20
N VAL A 244 -13.14 -5.50 -12.00
CA VAL A 244 -12.56 -4.71 -13.07
C VAL A 244 -11.37 -5.45 -13.70
N SER A 245 -10.50 -6.06 -12.88
CA SER A 245 -9.32 -6.78 -13.32
C SER A 245 -9.63 -8.12 -14.05
N LEU A 246 -10.82 -8.68 -13.86
CA LEU A 246 -11.24 -9.91 -14.53
C LEU A 246 -11.61 -9.69 -16.00
N GLN A 247 -11.97 -8.47 -16.38
CA GLN A 247 -12.51 -8.14 -17.69
C GLN A 247 -11.63 -7.15 -18.48
N SER A 248 -10.55 -6.67 -17.88
CA SER A 248 -9.49 -5.88 -18.53
C SER A 248 -8.36 -6.82 -19.03
#